data_0814f5ccb76e75c0afae0304b2f75595
#
_entry.id   0814f5ccb76e75c0afae0304b2f75595
#
_cell.length_a   1.000
_cell.length_b   1.000
_cell.length_c   1.000
_cell.angle_alpha   90.00
_cell.angle_beta   90.00
_cell.angle_gamma   90.00
#
_symmetry.space_group_name_H-M   'P 1'
#
loop_
_entity.id
_entity.type
_entity.pdbx_description
1 polymer ?
#
loop_
_entity_poly.entity_id
_entity_poly.type
_entity_poly.pdbx_seq_one_letter_code
_entity_poly.pdbx_strand_id
1 'polypeptide(L)'
;LRIIEDSKWLSEDAEQEEKAGHQEKKILIPIDFSDYSIKACELGINYAHKVGAEVMIMHAYFSPYFPSAIPMGDTLAYQVNEEETAQNVLKRVQIDMENICTLINRKIHSGELPKVKYNYVLREGLPEEEIIAYSKEYHPSLIVMGTRGKSQKDMDLIGSVTGLSLIHI
;
A
#
# COMPACT_ATOMS: atom_id res chain seq x y z
N LEU A 1 -45.34 14.78 37.34
CA LEU A 1 -45.44 14.07 36.06
C LEU A 1 -44.83 14.92 34.95
N ARG A 2 -43.56 14.72 34.68
CA ARG A 2 -42.86 15.25 33.53
C ARG A 2 -42.09 14.06 32.92
N ILE A 3 -42.69 13.46 31.94
CA ILE A 3 -42.05 12.48 31.05
C ILE A 3 -42.48 12.92 29.64
N ILE A 4 -41.73 13.75 29.03
CA ILE A 4 -41.66 14.01 27.57
C ILE A 4 -40.55 15.05 27.34
N GLU A 5 -39.31 14.57 27.15
CA GLU A 5 -38.26 15.37 26.46
C GLU A 5 -36.99 14.59 26.11
N ASP A 6 -36.96 13.25 26.33
CA ASP A 6 -35.75 12.43 26.06
C ASP A 6 -35.77 11.75 24.67
N SER A 7 -36.80 11.92 23.84
CA SER A 7 -36.87 11.27 22.53
C SER A 7 -36.16 12.06 21.39
N LYS A 8 -35.77 13.30 21.65
CA LYS A 8 -35.16 14.15 20.63
C LYS A 8 -33.65 13.93 20.48
N TRP A 9 -33.00 13.55 21.58
CA TRP A 9 -31.56 13.25 21.57
C TRP A 9 -31.23 11.93 20.89
N LEU A 10 -32.07 10.93 21.03
CA LEU A 10 -31.89 9.62 20.40
C LEU A 10 -32.05 9.65 18.86
N SER A 11 -32.81 10.62 18.33
CA SER A 11 -32.98 10.78 16.87
C SER A 11 -31.82 11.55 16.22
N GLU A 12 -31.22 12.50 16.94
CA GLU A 12 -30.06 13.27 16.42
C GLU A 12 -28.79 12.44 16.43
N ASP A 13 -28.59 11.59 17.45
CA ASP A 13 -27.45 10.64 17.51
C ASP A 13 -27.60 9.53 16.45
N ALA A 14 -28.80 9.03 16.23
CA ALA A 14 -29.06 8.02 15.18
C ALA A 14 -28.90 8.58 13.76
N GLU A 15 -29.32 9.84 13.52
CA GLU A 15 -29.10 10.51 12.23
C GLU A 15 -27.65 10.90 11.99
N GLN A 16 -26.86 11.14 13.05
CA GLN A 16 -25.43 11.36 12.97
C GLN A 16 -24.64 10.06 12.76
N GLU A 17 -25.06 8.95 13.40
CA GLU A 17 -24.52 7.62 13.14
C GLU A 17 -24.88 7.12 11.73
N GLU A 18 -26.06 7.41 11.22
CA GLU A 18 -26.46 7.04 9.85
C GLU A 18 -25.73 7.87 8.78
N LYS A 19 -25.39 9.13 9.05
CA LYS A 19 -24.55 9.98 8.17
C LYS A 19 -23.07 9.67 8.30
N ALA A 20 -22.57 9.17 9.44
CA ALA A 20 -21.22 8.63 9.60
C ALA A 20 -21.09 7.22 8.96
N GLY A 21 -22.20 6.55 8.65
CA GLY A 21 -22.29 5.15 8.31
C GLY A 21 -21.93 4.74 6.88
N HIS A 22 -21.46 5.63 6.00
CA HIS A 22 -21.04 5.26 4.63
C HIS A 22 -19.69 5.84 4.22
N GLN A 23 -18.76 5.94 5.17
CA GLN A 23 -17.38 6.11 4.78
C GLN A 23 -16.91 4.82 4.12
N GLU A 24 -16.68 4.84 2.80
CA GLU A 24 -16.16 3.68 2.07
C GLU A 24 -14.90 3.18 2.78
N LYS A 25 -14.99 1.97 3.34
CA LYS A 25 -13.85 1.35 4.03
C LYS A 25 -12.74 1.12 3.02
N LYS A 26 -11.54 1.55 3.36
CA LYS A 26 -10.37 1.48 2.50
C LYS A 26 -9.27 0.68 3.19
N ILE A 27 -8.65 -0.21 2.45
CA ILE A 27 -7.51 -1.00 2.93
C ILE A 27 -6.31 -0.69 2.06
N LEU A 28 -5.20 -0.31 2.68
CA LEU A 28 -3.91 -0.12 2.02
C LEU A 28 -3.06 -1.38 2.21
N ILE A 29 -2.49 -1.88 1.13
CA ILE A 29 -1.64 -3.08 1.15
C ILE A 29 -0.30 -2.76 0.47
N PRO A 30 0.70 -2.34 1.26
CA PRO A 30 2.06 -2.20 0.76
C PRO A 30 2.67 -3.55 0.41
N ILE A 31 3.29 -3.65 -0.77
CA ILE A 31 3.98 -4.85 -1.24
C ILE A 31 5.39 -4.54 -1.73
N ASP A 32 6.29 -5.51 -1.61
CA ASP A 32 7.67 -5.48 -2.12
C ASP A 32 7.96 -6.60 -3.13
N PHE A 33 6.91 -7.22 -3.66
CA PHE A 33 6.95 -8.37 -4.57
C PHE A 33 7.60 -9.62 -3.96
N SER A 34 7.73 -9.72 -2.64
CA SER A 34 8.12 -10.95 -1.96
C SER A 34 6.90 -11.88 -1.78
N ASP A 35 7.15 -13.18 -1.60
CA ASP A 35 6.08 -14.14 -1.31
C ASP A 35 5.29 -13.78 -0.05
N TYR A 36 5.97 -13.17 0.94
CA TYR A 36 5.34 -12.71 2.18
C TYR A 36 4.38 -11.56 1.94
N SER A 37 4.78 -10.58 1.11
CA SER A 37 3.91 -9.45 0.78
C SER A 37 2.74 -9.86 -0.13
N ILE A 38 2.94 -10.85 -1.02
CA ILE A 38 1.87 -11.42 -1.84
C ILE A 38 0.86 -12.16 -0.96
N LYS A 39 1.31 -12.96 0.02
CA LYS A 39 0.41 -13.61 0.99
C LYS A 39 -0.34 -12.59 1.84
N ALA A 40 0.31 -11.51 2.29
CA ALA A 40 -0.36 -10.43 3.00
C ALA A 40 -1.43 -9.76 2.12
N CYS A 41 -1.15 -9.58 0.82
CA CYS A 41 -2.11 -9.05 -0.14
C CYS A 41 -3.34 -9.96 -0.27
N GLU A 42 -3.16 -11.27 -0.39
CA GLU A 42 -4.26 -12.25 -0.44
C GLU A 42 -5.11 -12.23 0.84
N LEU A 43 -4.47 -12.13 2.01
CA LEU A 43 -5.19 -11.99 3.29
C LEU A 43 -5.97 -10.67 3.36
N GLY A 44 -5.36 -9.57 2.91
CA GLY A 44 -6.00 -8.25 2.85
C GLY A 44 -7.22 -8.24 1.93
N ILE A 45 -7.14 -8.88 0.76
CA ILE A 45 -8.26 -9.05 -0.17
C ILE A 45 -9.39 -9.85 0.46
N ASN A 46 -9.08 -10.97 1.12
CA ASN A 46 -10.09 -11.77 1.82
C ASN A 46 -10.79 -10.99 2.93
N TYR A 47 -10.03 -10.18 3.68
CA TYR A 47 -10.60 -9.34 4.72
C TYR A 47 -11.45 -8.21 4.13
N ALA A 48 -10.96 -7.54 3.06
CA ALA A 48 -11.68 -6.48 2.35
C ALA A 48 -13.06 -6.96 1.88
N HIS A 49 -13.12 -8.17 1.32
CA HIS A 49 -14.39 -8.78 0.90
C HIS A 49 -15.38 -8.92 2.07
N LYS A 50 -14.90 -9.40 3.23
CA LYS A 50 -15.76 -9.62 4.41
C LYS A 50 -16.33 -8.32 4.98
N VAL A 51 -15.59 -7.21 4.88
CA VAL A 51 -16.00 -5.93 5.47
C VAL A 51 -16.56 -4.93 4.45
N GLY A 52 -16.61 -5.34 3.15
CA GLY A 52 -17.08 -4.47 2.06
C GLY A 52 -16.15 -3.31 1.76
N ALA A 53 -14.83 -3.50 1.92
CA ALA A 53 -13.83 -2.46 1.67
C ALA A 53 -13.27 -2.51 0.25
N GLU A 54 -12.80 -1.36 -0.26
CA GLU A 54 -11.93 -1.30 -1.42
C GLU A 54 -10.46 -1.47 -1.02
N VAL A 55 -9.66 -1.97 -1.94
CA VAL A 55 -8.23 -2.25 -1.73
C VAL A 55 -7.38 -1.34 -2.59
N MET A 56 -6.36 -0.74 -1.99
CA MET A 56 -5.26 -0.08 -2.68
C MET A 56 -3.98 -0.86 -2.45
N ILE A 57 -3.42 -1.44 -3.51
CA ILE A 57 -2.12 -2.10 -3.48
C ILE A 57 -1.07 -1.03 -3.76
N MET A 58 -0.05 -0.93 -2.93
CA MET A 58 0.98 0.08 -3.06
C MET A 58 2.36 -0.55 -3.17
N HIS A 59 3.17 -0.03 -4.08
CA HIS A 59 4.60 -0.35 -4.11
C HIS A 59 5.41 0.95 -4.13
N ALA A 60 6.37 1.06 -3.21
CA ALA A 60 7.35 2.14 -3.22
C ALA A 60 8.63 1.66 -3.89
N TYR A 61 9.15 2.44 -4.83
CA TYR A 61 10.38 2.14 -5.55
C TYR A 61 11.36 3.30 -5.45
N PHE A 62 12.62 2.98 -5.51
CA PHE A 62 13.68 3.98 -5.50
C PHE A 62 14.36 4.02 -6.87
N SER A 63 14.41 5.21 -7.46
CA SER A 63 15.23 5.49 -8.63
C SER A 63 16.58 6.03 -8.15
N PRO A 64 17.70 5.34 -8.42
CA PRO A 64 18.99 5.82 -7.96
C PRO A 64 19.33 7.14 -8.67
N TYR A 65 19.47 8.21 -7.88
CA TYR A 65 20.01 9.47 -8.36
C TYR A 65 21.53 9.37 -8.38
N PHE A 66 22.13 9.38 -9.57
CA PHE A 66 23.57 9.53 -9.73
C PHE A 66 23.85 11.00 -10.01
N PRO A 67 24.43 11.76 -9.07
CA PRO A 67 24.82 13.14 -9.36
C PRO A 67 25.82 13.15 -10.52
N SER A 68 25.44 13.79 -11.63
CA SER A 68 26.17 13.85 -12.90
C SER A 68 27.49 14.63 -12.85
N ALA A 69 27.95 15.04 -11.68
CA ALA A 69 29.15 15.82 -11.49
C ALA A 69 29.99 15.31 -10.32
N ILE A 70 30.64 14.18 -10.49
CA ILE A 70 31.91 13.96 -9.82
C ILE A 70 32.98 14.33 -10.88
N PRO A 71 33.71 15.43 -10.73
CA PRO A 71 34.88 15.72 -11.57
C PRO A 71 35.97 14.75 -11.13
N MET A 72 35.96 13.55 -11.64
CA MET A 72 37.11 12.65 -11.61
C MET A 72 37.85 12.84 -12.93
N GLY A 73 39.08 13.34 -12.81
CA GLY A 73 39.94 13.62 -13.92
C GLY A 73 40.05 12.49 -14.93
N ASP A 74 40.12 12.87 -16.20
CA ASP A 74 40.51 12.16 -17.44
C ASP A 74 40.20 10.68 -17.65
N THR A 75 39.38 10.04 -16.81
CA THR A 75 38.85 8.73 -17.05
C THR A 75 37.44 8.88 -17.61
N LEU A 76 37.20 8.30 -18.80
CA LEU A 76 35.93 8.23 -19.51
C LEU A 76 34.74 8.13 -18.53
N ALA A 77 34.12 9.29 -18.24
CA ALA A 77 32.90 9.35 -17.50
C ALA A 77 31.85 8.62 -18.34
N TYR A 78 31.45 7.42 -17.91
CA TYR A 78 30.22 6.84 -18.35
C TYR A 78 29.14 7.85 -17.95
N GLN A 79 28.64 8.61 -18.90
CA GLN A 79 27.41 9.39 -18.73
C GLN A 79 26.28 8.36 -18.59
N VAL A 80 26.00 7.95 -17.36
CA VAL A 80 24.78 7.24 -17.06
C VAL A 80 23.67 8.25 -17.34
N ASN A 81 22.86 7.97 -18.33
CA ASN A 81 21.68 8.78 -18.62
C ASN A 81 20.68 8.54 -17.48
N GLU A 82 20.65 9.46 -16.51
CA GLU A 82 19.86 9.36 -15.29
C GLU A 82 18.37 9.22 -15.62
N GLU A 83 17.89 9.96 -16.61
CA GLU A 83 16.51 9.93 -17.04
C GLU A 83 16.15 8.58 -17.66
N GLU A 84 17.02 8.00 -18.47
CA GLU A 84 16.84 6.66 -19.03
C GLU A 84 16.86 5.59 -17.93
N THR A 85 17.70 5.74 -16.92
CA THR A 85 17.78 4.83 -15.78
C THR A 85 16.51 4.89 -14.94
N ALA A 86 16.01 6.09 -14.61
CA ALA A 86 14.78 6.29 -13.86
C ALA A 86 13.56 5.71 -14.61
N GLN A 87 13.46 5.99 -15.92
CA GLN A 87 12.41 5.45 -16.78
C GLN A 87 12.45 3.91 -16.85
N ASN A 88 13.65 3.32 -16.93
CA ASN A 88 13.81 1.87 -16.94
C ASN A 88 13.41 1.22 -15.61
N VAL A 89 13.72 1.87 -14.47
CA VAL A 89 13.27 1.40 -13.15
C VAL A 89 11.74 1.44 -13.06
N LEU A 90 11.12 2.57 -13.39
CA LEU A 90 9.66 2.70 -13.38
C LEU A 90 8.99 1.67 -14.28
N LYS A 91 9.49 1.49 -15.50
CA LYS A 91 8.96 0.52 -16.46
C LYS A 91 9.03 -0.92 -15.92
N ARG A 92 10.14 -1.27 -15.25
CA ARG A 92 10.30 -2.59 -14.62
C ARG A 92 9.30 -2.77 -13.50
N VAL A 93 9.15 -1.80 -12.62
CA VAL A 93 8.20 -1.83 -11.50
C VAL A 93 6.76 -1.91 -11.99
N GLN A 94 6.41 -1.21 -13.07
CA GLN A 94 5.08 -1.32 -13.71
C GLN A 94 4.81 -2.75 -14.19
N ILE A 95 5.77 -3.38 -14.89
CA ILE A 95 5.64 -4.76 -15.34
C ILE A 95 5.46 -5.72 -14.16
N ASP A 96 6.24 -5.55 -13.09
CA ASP A 96 6.14 -6.40 -11.91
C ASP A 96 4.77 -6.23 -11.23
N MET A 97 4.23 -5.01 -11.15
CA MET A 97 2.90 -4.75 -10.62
C MET A 97 1.79 -5.33 -11.49
N GLU A 98 1.89 -5.21 -12.81
CA GLU A 98 0.94 -5.82 -13.76
C GLU A 98 0.92 -7.35 -13.63
N ASN A 99 2.07 -7.97 -13.39
CA ASN A 99 2.16 -9.41 -13.12
C ASN A 99 1.42 -9.80 -11.84
N ILE A 100 1.53 -8.99 -10.77
CA ILE A 100 0.77 -9.20 -9.52
C ILE A 100 -0.74 -9.03 -9.76
N CYS A 101 -1.16 -7.99 -10.47
CA CYS A 101 -2.57 -7.80 -10.81
C CYS A 101 -3.11 -8.98 -11.63
N THR A 102 -2.32 -9.49 -12.57
CA THR A 102 -2.67 -10.67 -13.37
C THR A 102 -2.83 -11.92 -12.50
N LEU A 103 -1.92 -12.12 -11.54
CA LEU A 103 -2.00 -13.22 -10.58
C LEU A 103 -3.26 -13.12 -9.72
N ILE A 104 -3.56 -11.94 -9.17
CA ILE A 104 -4.76 -11.68 -8.37
C ILE A 104 -6.02 -11.95 -9.19
N ASN A 105 -6.11 -11.40 -10.41
CA ASN A 105 -7.25 -11.62 -11.28
C ASN A 105 -7.46 -13.10 -11.61
N ARG A 106 -6.38 -13.84 -11.88
CA ARG A 106 -6.45 -15.28 -12.10
C ARG A 106 -7.02 -16.01 -10.89
N LYS A 107 -6.57 -15.68 -9.68
CA LYS A 107 -7.08 -16.26 -8.43
C LYS A 107 -8.54 -15.89 -8.13
N ILE A 108 -8.97 -14.69 -8.51
CA ILE A 108 -10.37 -14.30 -8.42
C ILE A 108 -11.22 -15.12 -9.40
N HIS A 109 -10.75 -15.32 -10.65
CA HIS A 109 -11.47 -16.11 -11.65
C HIS A 109 -11.53 -17.61 -11.31
N SER A 110 -10.49 -18.15 -10.67
CA SER A 110 -10.49 -19.55 -10.20
C SER A 110 -11.32 -19.76 -8.91
N GLY A 111 -11.76 -18.70 -8.26
CA GLY A 111 -12.49 -18.79 -6.98
C GLY A 111 -11.59 -18.96 -5.76
N GLU A 112 -10.26 -18.89 -5.92
CA GLU A 112 -9.31 -18.92 -4.80
C GLU A 112 -9.34 -17.62 -3.98
N LEU A 113 -9.63 -16.50 -4.63
CA LEU A 113 -9.83 -15.20 -3.99
C LEU A 113 -11.22 -14.65 -4.29
N PRO A 114 -11.84 -13.94 -3.34
CA PRO A 114 -13.12 -13.31 -3.55
C PRO A 114 -12.98 -12.07 -4.46
N LYS A 115 -14.07 -11.71 -5.13
CA LYS A 115 -14.12 -10.48 -5.93
C LYS A 115 -14.18 -9.26 -5.02
N VAL A 116 -13.23 -8.34 -5.19
CA VAL A 116 -13.17 -7.04 -4.52
C VAL A 116 -12.84 -5.95 -5.54
N LYS A 117 -13.21 -4.72 -5.22
CA LYS A 117 -12.72 -3.55 -5.96
C LYS A 117 -11.30 -3.26 -5.50
N TYR A 118 -10.34 -3.29 -6.42
CA TYR A 118 -8.96 -2.93 -6.09
C TYR A 118 -8.31 -2.08 -7.19
N ASN A 119 -7.36 -1.27 -6.78
CA ASN A 119 -6.46 -0.50 -7.63
C ASN A 119 -5.04 -0.62 -7.10
N TYR A 120 -4.07 -0.06 -7.84
CA TYR A 120 -2.70 0.03 -7.36
C TYR A 120 -2.13 1.43 -7.55
N VAL A 121 -1.10 1.74 -6.78
CA VAL A 121 -0.30 2.96 -6.87
C VAL A 121 1.19 2.62 -6.76
N LEU A 122 1.99 3.31 -7.56
CA LEU A 122 3.46 3.28 -7.50
C LEU A 122 3.94 4.63 -6.96
N ARG A 123 4.84 4.61 -5.98
CA ARG A 123 5.38 5.80 -5.35
C ARG A 123 6.90 5.76 -5.42
N GLU A 124 7.51 6.85 -5.82
CA GLU A 124 8.97 6.98 -5.84
C GLU A 124 9.45 7.56 -4.52
N GLY A 125 10.29 6.80 -3.80
CA GLY A 125 10.82 7.20 -2.51
C GLY A 125 11.15 6.01 -1.60
N LEU A 126 11.52 6.33 -0.36
CA LEU A 126 11.78 5.32 0.66
C LEU A 126 10.46 4.67 1.10
N PRO A 127 10.37 3.33 1.13
CA PRO A 127 9.12 2.63 1.40
C PRO A 127 8.40 3.08 2.66
N GLU A 128 9.13 3.27 3.77
CA GLU A 128 8.56 3.70 5.05
C GLU A 128 7.96 5.11 4.97
N GLU A 129 8.63 6.04 4.31
CA GLU A 129 8.16 7.42 4.15
C GLU A 129 6.94 7.49 3.24
N GLU A 130 6.98 6.78 2.10
CA GLU A 130 5.90 6.77 1.14
C GLU A 130 4.64 6.07 1.67
N ILE A 131 4.79 5.00 2.46
CA ILE A 131 3.64 4.35 3.11
C ILE A 131 2.96 5.31 4.09
N ILE A 132 3.74 6.01 4.91
CA ILE A 132 3.21 6.99 5.87
C ILE A 132 2.56 8.18 5.14
N ALA A 133 3.24 8.73 4.11
CA ALA A 133 2.71 9.84 3.34
C ALA A 133 1.40 9.46 2.63
N TYR A 134 1.38 8.31 1.96
CA TYR A 134 0.20 7.86 1.24
C TYR A 134 -0.95 7.45 2.19
N SER A 135 -0.65 6.91 3.35
CA SER A 135 -1.68 6.62 4.35
C SER A 135 -2.41 7.89 4.82
N LYS A 136 -1.70 9.01 4.96
CA LYS A 136 -2.29 10.32 5.29
C LYS A 136 -3.10 10.91 4.14
N GLU A 137 -2.76 10.60 2.90
CA GLU A 137 -3.48 11.05 1.70
C GLU A 137 -4.73 10.19 1.43
N TYR A 138 -4.58 8.88 1.49
CA TYR A 138 -5.62 7.90 1.14
C TYR A 138 -6.63 7.64 2.26
N HIS A 139 -6.24 7.91 3.53
CA HIS A 139 -7.02 7.66 4.74
C HIS A 139 -7.55 6.22 4.83
N PRO A 140 -6.68 5.19 4.78
CA PRO A 140 -7.14 3.81 4.92
C PRO A 140 -7.64 3.54 6.34
N SER A 141 -8.68 2.70 6.45
CA SER A 141 -9.17 2.20 7.73
C SER A 141 -8.27 1.11 8.31
N LEU A 142 -7.45 0.48 7.45
CA LEU A 142 -6.53 -0.59 7.82
C LEU A 142 -5.36 -0.64 6.84
N ILE A 143 -4.16 -0.91 7.36
CA ILE A 143 -2.97 -1.23 6.57
C ILE A 143 -2.63 -2.70 6.82
N VAL A 144 -2.48 -3.48 5.75
CA VAL A 144 -2.09 -4.90 5.80
C VAL A 144 -0.75 -5.07 5.10
N MET A 145 0.27 -5.54 5.81
CA MET A 145 1.61 -5.73 5.24
C MET A 145 2.28 -7.00 5.73
N GLY A 146 3.22 -7.50 4.94
CA GLY A 146 4.06 -8.62 5.33
C GLY A 146 5.03 -8.21 6.44
N THR A 147 5.24 -9.09 7.41
CA THR A 147 6.23 -8.85 8.48
C THR A 147 7.66 -9.10 8.03
N ARG A 148 7.87 -9.68 6.85
CA ARG A 148 9.17 -9.93 6.21
C ARG A 148 9.15 -9.45 4.77
N GLY A 149 10.28 -9.00 4.25
CA GLY A 149 10.46 -8.53 2.89
C GLY A 149 11.63 -9.19 2.17
N LYS A 150 11.95 -8.74 0.94
CA LYS A 150 13.04 -9.27 0.11
C LYS A 150 14.42 -9.18 0.73
N SER A 151 14.66 -8.20 1.58
CA SER A 151 16.00 -7.90 2.14
C SER A 151 16.31 -8.64 3.44
N GLN A 152 15.40 -9.45 3.96
CA GLN A 152 15.54 -10.04 5.28
C GLN A 152 16.24 -11.41 5.25
N LYS A 153 17.38 -11.46 5.93
CA LYS A 153 18.02 -12.69 6.34
C LYS A 153 17.25 -13.27 7.54
N ASP A 154 17.23 -14.59 7.68
CA ASP A 154 16.34 -15.40 8.53
C ASP A 154 16.25 -15.07 10.04
N MET A 155 16.89 -14.01 10.55
CA MET A 155 17.02 -13.75 11.98
C MET A 155 16.08 -12.68 12.55
N ASP A 156 15.45 -11.83 11.72
CA ASP A 156 14.60 -10.76 12.22
C ASP A 156 13.11 -11.17 12.14
N LEU A 157 12.40 -11.08 13.27
CA LEU A 157 10.98 -11.44 13.38
C LEU A 157 10.07 -10.44 12.64
N ILE A 158 10.47 -9.17 12.55
CA ILE A 158 9.71 -8.09 11.92
C ILE A 158 10.63 -7.31 11.00
N GLY A 159 10.20 -7.06 9.74
CA GLY A 159 10.93 -6.25 8.76
C GLY A 159 11.07 -4.79 9.19
N SER A 160 12.15 -4.15 8.75
CA SER A 160 12.46 -2.76 9.08
C SER A 160 11.33 -1.80 8.71
N VAL A 161 10.77 -1.94 7.50
CA VAL A 161 9.66 -1.11 7.02
C VAL A 161 8.41 -1.31 7.88
N THR A 162 8.06 -2.55 8.20
CA THR A 162 6.90 -2.86 9.06
C THR A 162 7.12 -2.33 10.46
N GLY A 163 8.31 -2.52 11.04
CA GLY A 163 8.66 -2.02 12.37
C GLY A 163 8.58 -0.51 12.47
N LEU A 164 9.12 0.21 11.49
CA LEU A 164 9.08 1.68 11.45
C LEU A 164 7.67 2.21 11.19
N SER A 165 6.89 1.57 10.30
CA SER A 165 5.52 1.99 10.03
C SER A 165 4.59 1.82 11.24
N LEU A 166 4.77 0.77 12.05
CA LEU A 166 3.97 0.54 13.27
C LEU A 166 4.24 1.57 14.38
N ILE A 167 5.39 2.25 14.36
CA ILE A 167 5.75 3.29 15.35
C ILE A 167 5.09 4.63 15.01
N HIS A 168 4.73 4.86 13.75
CA HIS A 168 4.27 6.15 13.24
C HIS A 168 2.76 6.22 12.92
N ILE A 169 2.02 5.13 13.13
CA ILE A 169 0.56 5.07 12.94
C ILE A 169 -0.15 5.17 14.34
#